data_8462445536f187094892c58b75285bb6
#
_entry.id   8462445536f187094892c58b75285bb6
#
_cell.length_a   1.000
_cell.length_b   1.000
_cell.length_c   1.000
_cell.angle_alpha   90.00
_cell.angle_beta   90.00
_cell.angle_gamma   90.00
#
_symmetry.space_group_name_H-M   'P 1'
#
loop_
_entity.id
_entity.type
_entity.pdbx_description
1 polymer ?
#
loop_
_entity_poly.entity_id
_entity_poly.type
_entity_poly.pdbx_seq_one_letter_code
_entity_poly.pdbx_strand_id
1 'polypeptide(L)'
;MKKTVIGIVTLFSLILASSPALAQLKKIRFSVTSIAVTDLQFRIAQLKGFYREEGLDLETILIRGAVGMQALLGGSVDYASAAGALIAAAARGAPVRLVLVVNSKPQFDLVAQPEIKSIQRLKGKLIGISSRGGAVDLLTQLILSQNRLTPNKDATLLVIGSPEELVLALKTGRIAACLLTPPRQLILYREGFSKLAYSGDYLTTYPTGGIGATEEKIRTNPSEVLGFVRASLKGLQFYTQNRAESIAIISSYLGIKDPSLAAEVYDLHLSRLGGSSYLDEAWMRGAIDFTKKSLGVTKEIPPSQVFDFSFVEKAMGRGKN
;
A
#
# COMPACT_ATOMS: atom_id res chain seq x y z
N MET A 1 57.08 -68.91 27.61
CA MET A 1 55.70 -68.79 27.15
C MET A 1 55.29 -67.30 27.26
N LYS A 2 55.35 -66.52 26.24
CA LYS A 2 54.98 -65.11 26.22
C LYS A 2 53.60 -64.97 25.62
N LYS A 3 52.61 -64.49 26.36
CA LYS A 3 51.22 -64.20 25.81
C LYS A 3 51.21 -62.74 25.37
N THR A 4 51.00 -62.57 24.04
CA THR A 4 50.80 -61.28 23.41
C THR A 4 49.29 -60.92 23.53
N VAL A 5 48.99 -59.79 24.19
CA VAL A 5 47.64 -59.23 24.26
C VAL A 5 47.53 -58.21 23.15
N ILE A 6 46.64 -58.47 22.21
CA ILE A 6 46.27 -57.57 21.11
C ILE A 6 45.15 -56.67 21.64
N GLY A 7 45.47 -55.40 21.81
CA GLY A 7 44.47 -54.36 22.15
C GLY A 7 43.74 -53.88 20.88
N ILE A 8 42.42 -54.06 20.82
CA ILE A 8 41.57 -53.53 19.77
C ILE A 8 41.21 -52.07 20.16
N VAL A 9 41.77 -51.10 19.43
CA VAL A 9 41.41 -49.69 19.56
C VAL A 9 40.17 -49.47 18.66
N THR A 10 38.99 -49.34 19.29
CA THR A 10 37.74 -49.02 18.61
C THR A 10 37.68 -47.50 18.37
N LEU A 11 37.88 -47.06 17.14
CA LEU A 11 37.79 -45.66 16.70
C LEU A 11 36.29 -45.28 16.62
N PHE A 12 35.80 -44.60 17.65
CA PHE A 12 34.41 -44.07 17.66
C PHE A 12 34.40 -42.79 16.83
N SER A 13 33.97 -42.90 15.56
CA SER A 13 33.77 -41.77 14.67
C SER A 13 32.56 -40.99 15.15
N LEU A 14 32.75 -39.81 15.75
CA LEU A 14 31.74 -38.87 16.13
C LEU A 14 31.20 -38.21 14.83
N ILE A 15 30.14 -38.73 14.29
CA ILE A 15 29.37 -38.04 13.22
C ILE A 15 28.62 -36.88 13.89
N LEU A 16 29.21 -35.68 13.84
CA LEU A 16 28.51 -34.44 14.14
C LEU A 16 27.43 -34.28 13.07
N ALA A 17 26.22 -34.70 13.39
CA ALA A 17 25.02 -34.35 12.63
C ALA A 17 24.90 -32.83 12.70
N SER A 18 25.34 -32.16 11.63
CA SER A 18 25.06 -30.73 11.40
C SER A 18 23.55 -30.59 11.23
N SER A 19 22.83 -30.46 12.33
CA SER A 19 21.42 -29.99 12.25
C SER A 19 21.46 -28.68 11.48
N PRO A 20 20.68 -28.52 10.39
CA PRO A 20 20.56 -27.23 9.76
C PRO A 20 20.03 -26.28 10.82
N ALA A 21 20.84 -25.34 11.26
CA ALA A 21 20.38 -24.26 12.12
C ALA A 21 19.22 -23.63 11.36
N LEU A 22 18.00 -23.78 11.89
CA LEU A 22 16.82 -23.05 11.38
C LEU A 22 17.22 -21.59 11.43
N ALA A 23 17.56 -21.01 10.28
CA ALA A 23 17.96 -19.62 10.21
C ALA A 23 16.83 -18.80 10.83
N GLN A 24 17.15 -18.08 11.89
CA GLN A 24 16.17 -17.25 12.60
C GLN A 24 15.63 -16.22 11.62
N LEU A 25 14.31 -16.26 11.38
CA LEU A 25 13.66 -15.30 10.49
C LEU A 25 13.88 -13.88 11.01
N LYS A 26 14.24 -12.98 10.11
CA LYS A 26 14.40 -11.56 10.45
C LYS A 26 13.03 -10.91 10.58
N LYS A 27 12.72 -10.38 11.76
CA LYS A 27 11.46 -9.66 12.00
C LYS A 27 11.45 -8.36 11.21
N ILE A 28 10.36 -8.13 10.46
CA ILE A 28 10.11 -6.94 9.65
C ILE A 28 8.81 -6.29 10.11
N ARG A 29 8.90 -5.03 10.52
CA ARG A 29 7.75 -4.22 10.94
C ARG A 29 7.28 -3.38 9.75
N PHE A 30 6.07 -3.66 9.27
CA PHE A 30 5.46 -3.00 8.12
C PHE A 30 4.22 -2.23 8.54
N SER A 31 4.22 -0.90 8.40
CA SER A 31 3.06 -0.09 8.71
C SER A 31 2.09 -0.01 7.55
N VAL A 32 0.80 -0.21 7.86
CA VAL A 32 -0.34 0.01 6.96
C VAL A 32 -1.27 1.07 7.55
N THR A 33 -1.93 1.85 6.69
CA THR A 33 -2.78 2.96 7.15
C THR A 33 -4.19 2.52 7.54
N SER A 34 -4.65 1.41 6.97
CA SER A 34 -5.96 0.80 7.25
C SER A 34 -5.96 -0.66 6.79
N ILE A 35 -6.92 -1.44 7.30
CA ILE A 35 -7.22 -2.76 6.75
C ILE A 35 -8.04 -2.53 5.48
N ALA A 36 -7.43 -2.75 4.31
CA ALA A 36 -8.03 -2.47 3.02
C ALA A 36 -7.60 -3.47 1.94
N VAL A 37 -8.40 -3.59 0.88
CA VAL A 37 -8.06 -4.46 -0.26
C VAL A 37 -6.79 -3.99 -0.98
N THR A 38 -6.44 -2.71 -0.88
CA THR A 38 -5.23 -2.13 -1.48
C THR A 38 -3.92 -2.68 -0.92
N ASP A 39 -3.94 -3.30 0.25
CA ASP A 39 -2.78 -3.93 0.90
C ASP A 39 -2.88 -5.47 0.92
N LEU A 40 -3.89 -6.04 0.26
CA LEU A 40 -4.20 -7.47 0.33
C LEU A 40 -3.06 -8.37 -0.17
N GLN A 41 -2.31 -7.95 -1.19
CA GLN A 41 -1.16 -8.69 -1.72
C GLN A 41 -0.08 -8.94 -0.67
N PHE A 42 0.14 -8.01 0.26
CA PHE A 42 1.07 -8.20 1.38
C PHE A 42 0.54 -9.23 2.38
N ARG A 43 -0.77 -9.18 2.65
CA ARG A 43 -1.42 -10.20 3.49
C ARG A 43 -1.37 -11.59 2.84
N ILE A 44 -1.60 -11.69 1.55
CA ILE A 44 -1.48 -12.94 0.80
C ILE A 44 -0.04 -13.46 0.87
N ALA A 45 0.96 -12.61 0.62
CA ALA A 45 2.38 -13.00 0.71
C ALA A 45 2.73 -13.53 2.11
N GLN A 46 2.17 -12.94 3.17
CA GLN A 46 2.34 -13.41 4.54
C GLN A 46 1.68 -14.77 4.76
N LEU A 47 0.41 -14.93 4.36
CA LEU A 47 -0.35 -16.18 4.52
C LEU A 47 0.26 -17.35 3.73
N LYS A 48 0.79 -17.07 2.53
CA LYS A 48 1.42 -18.07 1.66
C LYS A 48 2.87 -18.38 2.04
N GLY A 49 3.42 -17.68 3.03
CA GLY A 49 4.78 -17.91 3.48
C GLY A 49 5.86 -17.30 2.59
N PHE A 50 5.54 -16.47 1.59
CA PHE A 50 6.51 -15.92 0.65
C PHE A 50 7.56 -15.04 1.32
N TYR A 51 7.22 -14.35 2.41
CA TYR A 51 8.21 -13.64 3.24
C TYR A 51 9.15 -14.60 3.95
N ARG A 52 8.65 -15.73 4.46
CA ARG A 52 9.48 -16.74 5.13
C ARG A 52 10.46 -17.41 4.17
N GLU A 53 10.08 -17.60 2.92
CA GLU A 53 11.00 -18.08 1.85
C GLU A 53 12.19 -17.12 1.65
N GLU A 54 12.01 -15.83 1.92
CA GLU A 54 13.06 -14.81 1.85
C GLU A 54 13.76 -14.58 3.22
N GLY A 55 13.52 -15.45 4.21
CA GLY A 55 14.08 -15.33 5.55
C GLY A 55 13.47 -14.22 6.43
N LEU A 56 12.26 -13.74 6.07
CA LEU A 56 11.59 -12.61 6.73
C LEU A 56 10.35 -13.08 7.51
N ASP A 57 10.14 -12.51 8.70
CA ASP A 57 8.93 -12.64 9.49
C ASP A 57 8.19 -11.31 9.55
N LEU A 58 7.09 -11.19 8.81
CA LEU A 58 6.36 -9.94 8.65
C LEU A 58 5.40 -9.68 9.82
N GLU A 59 5.61 -8.58 10.53
CA GLU A 59 4.67 -8.00 11.48
C GLU A 59 3.99 -6.77 10.84
N THR A 60 2.69 -6.86 10.58
CA THR A 60 1.91 -5.73 10.06
C THR A 60 1.36 -4.91 11.21
N ILE A 61 1.62 -3.60 11.21
CA ILE A 61 1.25 -2.66 12.26
C ILE A 61 0.33 -1.58 11.66
N LEU A 62 -0.86 -1.42 12.24
CA LEU A 62 -1.79 -0.37 11.83
C LEU A 62 -1.36 0.97 12.44
N ILE A 63 -0.87 1.89 11.59
CA ILE A 63 -0.44 3.23 11.99
C ILE A 63 -1.07 4.26 11.05
N ARG A 64 -1.93 5.13 11.59
CA ARG A 64 -2.74 6.08 10.81
C ARG A 64 -2.03 7.40 10.52
N GLY A 65 -2.33 7.97 9.37
CA GLY A 65 -1.94 9.32 8.99
C GLY A 65 -0.43 9.57 8.96
N ALA A 66 -0.03 10.76 9.35
CA ALA A 66 1.37 11.21 9.35
C ALA A 66 2.25 10.46 10.37
N VAL A 67 1.65 9.80 11.38
CA VAL A 67 2.40 9.06 12.41
C VAL A 67 3.15 7.89 11.78
N GLY A 68 2.58 7.22 10.77
CA GLY A 68 3.26 6.14 10.03
C GLY A 68 4.56 6.60 9.35
N MET A 69 4.57 7.82 8.82
CA MET A 69 5.79 8.41 8.23
C MET A 69 6.83 8.74 9.30
N GLN A 70 6.41 9.29 10.44
CA GLN A 70 7.33 9.54 11.57
C GLN A 70 7.90 8.24 12.13
N ALA A 71 7.09 7.18 12.23
CA ALA A 71 7.52 5.85 12.65
C ALA A 71 8.56 5.25 11.69
N LEU A 72 8.38 5.45 10.36
CA LEU A 72 9.35 5.02 9.35
C LEU A 72 10.67 5.79 9.49
N LEU A 73 10.61 7.12 9.56
CA LEU A 73 11.80 7.98 9.70
C LEU A 73 12.54 7.77 11.02
N GLY A 74 11.80 7.48 12.10
CA GLY A 74 12.34 7.18 13.43
C GLY A 74 12.78 5.72 13.63
N GLY A 75 12.65 4.85 12.60
CA GLY A 75 13.06 3.44 12.67
C GLY A 75 12.16 2.56 13.55
N SER A 76 10.99 3.06 13.98
CA SER A 76 10.01 2.24 14.72
C SER A 76 9.32 1.21 13.82
N VAL A 77 9.28 1.44 12.52
CA VAL A 77 8.90 0.46 11.49
C VAL A 77 9.98 0.43 10.39
N ASP A 78 10.08 -0.71 9.71
CA ASP A 78 11.08 -0.93 8.66
C ASP A 78 10.59 -0.44 7.29
N TYR A 79 9.28 -0.58 7.05
CA TYR A 79 8.61 -0.21 5.80
C TYR A 79 7.23 0.40 6.08
N ALA A 80 6.72 1.19 5.10
CA ALA A 80 5.40 1.78 5.17
C ALA A 80 4.64 1.65 3.83
N SER A 81 3.30 1.41 3.89
CA SER A 81 2.46 1.26 2.69
C SER A 81 1.86 2.56 2.15
N ALA A 82 2.05 3.68 2.81
CA ALA A 82 1.41 4.97 2.51
C ALA A 82 2.03 5.68 1.29
N ALA A 83 1.91 5.11 0.08
CA ALA A 83 2.61 5.56 -1.13
C ALA A 83 2.47 7.06 -1.42
N GLY A 84 1.26 7.63 -1.36
CA GLY A 84 1.06 9.07 -1.59
C GLY A 84 1.75 9.96 -0.55
N ALA A 85 1.71 9.56 0.73
CA ALA A 85 2.42 10.29 1.79
C ALA A 85 3.94 10.18 1.65
N LEU A 86 4.45 9.05 1.15
CA LEU A 86 5.87 8.84 0.85
C LEU A 86 6.34 9.76 -0.27
N ILE A 87 5.59 9.87 -1.39
CA ILE A 87 5.91 10.82 -2.46
C ILE A 87 5.92 12.25 -1.91
N ALA A 88 4.92 12.62 -1.12
CA ALA A 88 4.83 13.95 -0.53
C ALA A 88 5.99 14.25 0.44
N ALA A 89 6.43 13.28 1.23
CA ALA A 89 7.56 13.41 2.14
C ALA A 89 8.89 13.52 1.37
N ALA A 90 9.13 12.64 0.38
CA ALA A 90 10.31 12.68 -0.47
C ALA A 90 10.39 13.98 -1.28
N ALA A 91 9.25 14.50 -1.77
CA ALA A 91 9.17 15.78 -2.46
C ALA A 91 9.56 16.97 -1.55
N ARG A 92 9.38 16.85 -0.26
CA ARG A 92 9.82 17.82 0.76
C ARG A 92 11.24 17.58 1.27
N GLY A 93 11.95 16.59 0.73
CA GLY A 93 13.33 16.27 1.07
C GLY A 93 13.52 15.25 2.19
N ALA A 94 12.46 14.54 2.61
CA ALA A 94 12.62 13.42 3.54
C ALA A 94 13.44 12.28 2.89
N PRO A 95 14.36 11.62 3.61
CA PRO A 95 15.23 10.57 3.09
C PRO A 95 14.49 9.23 2.97
N VAL A 96 13.43 9.19 2.16
CA VAL A 96 12.59 8.02 1.92
C VAL A 96 12.37 7.83 0.42
N ARG A 97 12.22 6.57 -0.01
CA ARG A 97 11.89 6.23 -1.40
C ARG A 97 10.83 5.14 -1.46
N LEU A 98 10.03 5.16 -2.53
CA LEU A 98 9.19 4.04 -2.88
C LEU A 98 10.03 2.99 -3.64
N VAL A 99 10.07 1.78 -3.12
CA VAL A 99 10.79 0.64 -3.70
C VAL A 99 9.87 -0.33 -4.45
N LEU A 100 8.55 -0.22 -4.24
CA LEU A 100 7.51 -0.96 -4.96
C LEU A 100 6.22 -0.16 -5.00
N VAL A 101 5.53 -0.17 -6.13
CA VAL A 101 4.14 0.27 -6.28
C VAL A 101 3.30 -0.94 -6.70
N VAL A 102 2.19 -1.18 -6.02
CA VAL A 102 1.29 -2.31 -6.28
C VAL A 102 -0.06 -1.86 -6.85
N ASN A 103 -0.49 -0.64 -6.53
CA ASN A 103 -1.69 0.00 -7.09
C ASN A 103 -1.23 1.29 -7.76
N SER A 104 -0.98 1.25 -9.07
CA SER A 104 -0.43 2.38 -9.82
C SER A 104 -1.46 3.44 -10.19
N LYS A 105 -2.75 3.14 -9.97
CA LYS A 105 -3.87 4.06 -10.19
C LYS A 105 -4.61 4.35 -8.89
N PRO A 106 -5.24 5.53 -8.75
CA PRO A 106 -6.12 5.80 -7.62
C PRO A 106 -7.28 4.79 -7.55
N GLN A 107 -7.65 4.38 -6.32
CA GLN A 107 -8.65 3.34 -6.08
C GLN A 107 -9.96 3.90 -5.51
N PHE A 108 -10.08 5.22 -5.39
CA PHE A 108 -11.17 5.87 -4.65
C PHE A 108 -12.37 6.22 -5.54
N ASP A 109 -13.57 6.03 -4.99
CA ASP A 109 -14.78 6.66 -5.50
C ASP A 109 -15.20 7.82 -4.59
N LEU A 110 -15.66 8.93 -5.19
CA LEU A 110 -16.31 10.01 -4.45
C LEU A 110 -17.75 9.60 -4.16
N VAL A 111 -17.99 9.26 -2.91
CA VAL A 111 -19.30 8.82 -2.40
C VAL A 111 -19.98 10.01 -1.73
N ALA A 112 -21.25 10.20 -1.97
CA ALA A 112 -22.03 11.31 -1.44
C ALA A 112 -23.36 10.84 -0.87
N GLN A 113 -24.01 11.74 -0.11
CA GLN A 113 -25.38 11.55 0.41
C GLN A 113 -26.34 11.15 -0.72
N PRO A 114 -27.40 10.39 -0.41
CA PRO A 114 -28.33 9.87 -1.42
C PRO A 114 -28.95 10.94 -2.35
N GLU A 115 -29.23 12.12 -1.82
CA GLU A 115 -29.85 13.24 -2.55
C GLU A 115 -28.86 14.02 -3.44
N ILE A 116 -27.54 13.83 -3.22
CA ILE A 116 -26.51 14.52 -4.01
C ILE A 116 -26.18 13.67 -5.23
N LYS A 117 -26.59 14.12 -6.41
CA LYS A 117 -26.45 13.36 -7.68
C LYS A 117 -25.41 13.95 -8.64
N SER A 118 -24.75 15.05 -8.27
CA SER A 118 -23.69 15.64 -9.09
C SER A 118 -22.65 16.34 -8.22
N ILE A 119 -21.43 16.49 -8.76
CA ILE A 119 -20.33 17.17 -8.06
C ILE A 119 -20.67 18.64 -7.82
N GLN A 120 -21.40 19.30 -8.72
CA GLN A 120 -21.82 20.71 -8.59
C GLN A 120 -22.70 20.94 -7.35
N ARG A 121 -23.47 19.94 -6.92
CA ARG A 121 -24.29 20.02 -5.69
C ARG A 121 -23.47 19.96 -4.40
N LEU A 122 -22.16 19.76 -4.49
CA LEU A 122 -21.25 19.86 -3.36
C LEU A 122 -20.90 21.31 -3.00
N LYS A 123 -21.33 22.31 -3.81
CA LYS A 123 -21.15 23.73 -3.48
C LYS A 123 -21.80 24.08 -2.13
N GLY A 124 -21.05 24.72 -1.25
CA GLY A 124 -21.46 25.05 0.13
C GLY A 124 -21.47 23.88 1.11
N LYS A 125 -21.02 22.67 0.70
CA LYS A 125 -21.05 21.49 1.55
C LYS A 125 -19.71 21.18 2.20
N LEU A 126 -19.76 20.37 3.27
CA LEU A 126 -18.59 19.79 3.93
C LEU A 126 -18.23 18.46 3.26
N ILE A 127 -16.97 18.30 2.88
CA ILE A 127 -16.44 17.07 2.30
C ILE A 127 -15.38 16.51 3.25
N GLY A 128 -15.52 15.25 3.64
CA GLY A 128 -14.60 14.59 4.56
C GLY A 128 -13.30 14.18 3.90
N ILE A 129 -12.18 14.44 4.57
CA ILE A 129 -10.85 13.96 4.21
C ILE A 129 -10.17 13.26 5.38
N SER A 130 -9.22 12.35 5.11
CA SER A 130 -8.51 11.62 6.18
C SER A 130 -7.48 12.50 6.88
N SER A 131 -6.70 13.25 6.12
CA SER A 131 -5.64 14.15 6.61
C SER A 131 -5.25 15.15 5.54
N ARG A 132 -4.69 16.29 5.92
CA ARG A 132 -4.17 17.27 4.95
C ARG A 132 -2.94 16.76 4.24
N GLY A 133 -2.89 16.98 2.92
CA GLY A 133 -1.78 16.57 2.06
C GLY A 133 -1.70 15.07 1.78
N GLY A 134 -2.63 14.27 2.29
CA GLY A 134 -2.76 12.84 1.96
C GLY A 134 -3.53 12.61 0.65
N ALA A 135 -3.53 11.36 0.16
CA ALA A 135 -4.16 11.00 -1.11
C ALA A 135 -5.64 11.43 -1.21
N VAL A 136 -6.42 11.21 -0.13
CA VAL A 136 -7.85 11.59 -0.09
C VAL A 136 -8.02 13.11 -0.23
N ASP A 137 -7.18 13.91 0.44
CA ASP A 137 -7.21 15.38 0.33
C ASP A 137 -6.87 15.83 -1.10
N LEU A 138 -5.71 15.39 -1.62
CA LEU A 138 -5.21 15.83 -2.91
C LEU A 138 -6.14 15.44 -4.06
N LEU A 139 -6.66 14.21 -4.06
CA LEU A 139 -7.59 13.73 -5.07
C LEU A 139 -8.97 14.42 -4.96
N THR A 140 -9.44 14.71 -3.75
CA THR A 140 -10.67 15.49 -3.57
C THR A 140 -10.52 16.89 -4.16
N GLN A 141 -9.41 17.57 -3.87
CA GLN A 141 -9.13 18.90 -4.44
C GLN A 141 -9.06 18.85 -5.97
N LEU A 142 -8.41 17.83 -6.54
CA LEU A 142 -8.33 17.63 -7.98
C LEU A 142 -9.72 17.47 -8.60
N ILE A 143 -10.56 16.57 -8.07
CA ILE A 143 -11.92 16.31 -8.56
C ILE A 143 -12.76 17.59 -8.51
N LEU A 144 -12.73 18.30 -7.39
CA LEU A 144 -13.46 19.57 -7.25
C LEU A 144 -13.00 20.59 -8.29
N SER A 145 -11.69 20.82 -8.40
CA SER A 145 -11.10 21.83 -9.29
C SER A 145 -11.40 21.55 -10.76
N GLN A 146 -11.32 20.29 -11.20
CA GLN A 146 -11.67 19.92 -12.59
C GLN A 146 -13.18 20.05 -12.87
N ASN A 147 -14.00 20.07 -11.83
CA ASN A 147 -15.44 20.31 -11.91
C ASN A 147 -15.83 21.76 -11.58
N ARG A 148 -14.89 22.71 -11.67
CA ARG A 148 -15.10 24.16 -11.48
C ARG A 148 -15.57 24.54 -10.08
N LEU A 149 -15.23 23.74 -9.06
CA LEU A 149 -15.41 24.05 -7.65
C LEU A 149 -14.04 24.31 -7.01
N THR A 150 -13.88 25.49 -6.41
CA THR A 150 -12.65 25.87 -5.72
C THR A 150 -12.62 25.20 -4.33
N PRO A 151 -11.66 24.29 -4.04
CA PRO A 151 -11.53 23.69 -2.72
C PRO A 151 -11.37 24.73 -1.60
N ASN A 152 -12.03 24.51 -0.47
CA ASN A 152 -12.08 25.39 0.70
C ASN A 152 -12.73 26.78 0.48
N LYS A 153 -13.21 27.07 -0.74
CA LYS A 153 -14.02 28.26 -1.06
C LYS A 153 -15.44 27.86 -1.43
N ASP A 154 -15.59 27.01 -2.46
CA ASP A 154 -16.92 26.54 -2.90
C ASP A 154 -17.38 25.29 -2.14
N ALA A 155 -16.45 24.46 -1.63
CA ALA A 155 -16.74 23.31 -0.78
C ALA A 155 -15.64 23.18 0.28
N THR A 156 -16.02 22.99 1.53
CA THR A 156 -15.08 22.96 2.65
C THR A 156 -14.57 21.55 2.90
N LEU A 157 -13.24 21.37 2.90
CA LEU A 157 -12.62 20.10 3.24
C LEU A 157 -12.42 20.00 4.75
N LEU A 158 -13.06 19.00 5.38
CA LEU A 158 -13.03 18.77 6.82
C LEU A 158 -12.18 17.53 7.12
N VAL A 159 -11.17 17.66 7.96
CA VAL A 159 -10.40 16.50 8.44
C VAL A 159 -11.27 15.71 9.42
N ILE A 160 -11.57 14.47 9.08
CA ILE A 160 -12.36 13.53 9.87
C ILE A 160 -11.45 12.49 10.53
N GLY A 161 -10.59 11.83 9.74
CA GLY A 161 -9.70 10.78 10.23
C GLY A 161 -9.73 9.51 9.38
N SER A 162 -9.93 8.36 10.03
CA SER A 162 -9.92 7.04 9.37
C SER A 162 -11.05 6.86 8.35
N PRO A 163 -10.92 5.89 7.43
CA PRO A 163 -12.02 5.55 6.52
C PRO A 163 -13.31 5.16 7.23
N GLU A 164 -13.23 4.53 8.40
CA GLU A 164 -14.39 4.18 9.24
C GLU A 164 -15.09 5.42 9.78
N GLU A 165 -14.32 6.40 10.24
CA GLU A 165 -14.85 7.69 10.71
C GLU A 165 -15.45 8.50 9.56
N LEU A 166 -14.86 8.43 8.35
CA LEU A 166 -15.44 9.03 7.15
C LEU A 166 -16.80 8.41 6.80
N VAL A 167 -16.91 7.07 6.83
CA VAL A 167 -18.18 6.36 6.62
C VAL A 167 -19.22 6.79 7.67
N LEU A 168 -18.85 6.84 8.95
CA LEU A 168 -19.74 7.26 10.01
C LEU A 168 -20.20 8.72 9.82
N ALA A 169 -19.27 9.63 9.52
CA ALA A 169 -19.59 11.03 9.28
C ALA A 169 -20.51 11.23 8.06
N LEU A 170 -20.32 10.41 7.01
CA LEU A 170 -21.20 10.41 5.85
C LEU A 170 -22.61 9.88 6.21
N LYS A 171 -22.71 8.72 6.89
CA LYS A 171 -23.99 8.13 7.30
C LYS A 171 -24.79 9.02 8.26
N THR A 172 -24.12 9.76 9.12
CA THR A 172 -24.78 10.70 10.08
C THR A 172 -25.07 12.07 9.49
N GLY A 173 -24.77 12.32 8.20
CA GLY A 173 -25.00 13.61 7.55
C GLY A 173 -24.03 14.71 7.97
N ARG A 174 -23.00 14.40 8.78
CA ARG A 174 -21.97 15.37 9.19
C ARG A 174 -21.15 15.89 8.00
N ILE A 175 -20.97 15.07 6.98
CA ILE A 175 -20.34 15.42 5.71
C ILE A 175 -21.24 15.03 4.55
N ALA A 176 -21.13 15.77 3.44
CA ALA A 176 -21.92 15.56 2.25
C ALA A 176 -21.31 14.51 1.31
N ALA A 177 -19.99 14.37 1.33
CA ALA A 177 -19.26 13.41 0.50
C ALA A 177 -17.88 13.10 1.09
N CYS A 178 -17.29 11.99 0.67
CA CYS A 178 -15.88 11.64 0.91
C CYS A 178 -15.38 10.63 -0.12
N LEU A 179 -14.05 10.50 -0.25
CA LEU A 179 -13.41 9.47 -1.06
C LEU A 179 -13.22 8.19 -0.24
N LEU A 180 -13.68 7.06 -0.80
CA LEU A 180 -13.60 5.74 -0.18
C LEU A 180 -13.10 4.68 -1.17
N THR A 181 -12.50 3.62 -0.63
CA THR A 181 -12.04 2.43 -1.37
C THR A 181 -12.91 1.21 -1.05
N PRO A 182 -12.89 0.12 -1.88
CA PRO A 182 -13.58 -1.12 -1.55
C PRO A 182 -13.14 -1.69 -0.18
N PRO A 183 -14.06 -2.27 0.58
CA PRO A 183 -15.49 -2.52 0.28
C PRO A 183 -16.44 -1.38 0.66
N ARG A 184 -15.95 -0.31 1.29
CA ARG A 184 -16.78 0.71 1.98
C ARG A 184 -17.75 1.41 1.05
N GLN A 185 -17.28 1.86 -0.15
CA GLN A 185 -18.17 2.49 -1.11
C GLN A 185 -19.21 1.50 -1.66
N LEU A 186 -18.86 0.21 -1.88
CA LEU A 186 -19.80 -0.78 -2.37
C LEU A 186 -20.93 -1.02 -1.36
N ILE A 187 -20.60 -1.08 -0.07
CA ILE A 187 -21.59 -1.18 1.01
C ILE A 187 -22.51 0.03 1.00
N LEU A 188 -21.96 1.24 0.90
CA LEU A 188 -22.75 2.48 0.86
C LEU A 188 -23.63 2.58 -0.37
N TYR A 189 -23.20 2.07 -1.54
CA TYR A 189 -24.05 2.02 -2.74
C TYR A 189 -25.26 1.12 -2.53
N ARG A 190 -25.10 -0.01 -1.86
CA ARG A 190 -26.23 -0.89 -1.48
C ARG A 190 -27.17 -0.24 -0.46
N GLU A 191 -26.69 0.73 0.30
CA GLU A 191 -27.48 1.55 1.24
C GLU A 191 -28.07 2.81 0.57
N GLY A 192 -27.91 3.00 -0.75
CA GLY A 192 -28.51 4.09 -1.51
C GLY A 192 -27.67 5.36 -1.67
N PHE A 193 -26.43 5.38 -1.13
CA PHE A 193 -25.51 6.49 -1.32
C PHE A 193 -25.08 6.65 -2.79
N SER A 194 -24.77 7.88 -3.18
CA SER A 194 -24.49 8.22 -4.58
C SER A 194 -23.00 8.08 -4.89
N LYS A 195 -22.67 7.46 -6.03
CA LYS A 195 -21.35 7.56 -6.65
C LYS A 195 -21.34 8.83 -7.52
N LEU A 196 -20.43 9.77 -7.23
CA LEU A 196 -20.26 10.99 -8.04
C LEU A 196 -19.12 10.91 -9.04
N ALA A 197 -18.03 10.22 -8.67
CA ALA A 197 -16.85 10.12 -9.51
C ALA A 197 -16.00 8.90 -9.14
N TYR A 198 -15.17 8.45 -10.07
CA TYR A 198 -14.02 7.60 -9.81
C TYR A 198 -12.73 8.43 -9.96
N SER A 199 -11.88 8.42 -8.98
CA SER A 199 -10.66 9.25 -8.96
C SER A 199 -9.68 8.91 -10.10
N GLY A 200 -9.70 7.67 -10.60
CA GLY A 200 -8.88 7.23 -11.72
C GLY A 200 -9.27 7.86 -13.08
N ASP A 201 -10.48 8.44 -13.19
CA ASP A 201 -10.89 9.19 -14.38
C ASP A 201 -10.24 10.58 -14.43
N TYR A 202 -9.75 11.07 -13.30
CA TYR A 202 -9.13 12.38 -13.13
C TYR A 202 -7.60 12.34 -13.11
N LEU A 203 -7.04 11.20 -12.70
CA LEU A 203 -5.60 11.03 -12.59
C LEU A 203 -5.24 9.53 -12.69
N THR A 204 -4.36 9.18 -13.63
CA THR A 204 -3.95 7.79 -13.87
C THR A 204 -2.56 7.44 -13.33
N THR A 205 -1.79 8.45 -12.90
CA THR A 205 -0.39 8.33 -12.50
C THR A 205 -0.18 8.62 -11.02
N TYR A 206 -1.02 8.06 -10.14
CA TYR A 206 -0.88 8.28 -8.70
C TYR A 206 -1.10 6.99 -7.91
N PRO A 207 -0.08 6.52 -7.16
CA PRO A 207 -0.18 5.25 -6.46
C PRO A 207 -1.03 5.36 -5.19
N THR A 208 -1.77 4.30 -4.92
CA THR A 208 -2.54 4.16 -3.67
C THR A 208 -2.07 3.02 -2.79
N GLY A 209 -1.14 2.19 -3.27
CA GLY A 209 -0.50 1.13 -2.51
C GLY A 209 0.93 0.90 -2.98
N GLY A 210 1.82 0.59 -2.06
CA GLY A 210 3.23 0.38 -2.36
C GLY A 210 4.04 0.13 -1.10
N ILE A 211 5.35 0.12 -1.25
CA ILE A 211 6.32 -0.04 -0.17
C ILE A 211 7.29 1.14 -0.21
N GLY A 212 7.39 1.86 0.89
CA GLY A 212 8.43 2.85 1.13
C GLY A 212 9.41 2.40 2.20
N ALA A 213 10.67 2.77 1.99
CA ALA A 213 11.76 2.56 2.93
C ALA A 213 12.60 3.84 3.06
N THR A 214 13.37 3.96 4.15
CA THR A 214 14.36 5.03 4.27
C THR A 214 15.56 4.78 3.34
N GLU A 215 16.22 5.84 2.89
CA GLU A 215 17.46 5.72 2.09
C GLU A 215 18.54 4.95 2.85
N GLU A 216 18.60 5.11 4.18
CA GLU A 216 19.51 4.35 5.03
C GLU A 216 19.21 2.85 4.95
N LYS A 217 17.94 2.44 5.10
CA LYS A 217 17.52 1.04 5.00
C LYS A 217 17.88 0.45 3.63
N ILE A 218 17.63 1.19 2.55
CA ILE A 218 17.97 0.80 1.18
C ILE A 218 19.48 0.57 1.04
N ARG A 219 20.29 1.45 1.59
CA ARG A 219 21.76 1.38 1.51
C ARG A 219 22.35 0.28 2.39
N THR A 220 21.85 0.11 3.63
CA THR A 220 22.47 -0.79 4.63
C THR A 220 21.94 -2.21 4.56
N ASN A 221 20.73 -2.42 4.05
CA ASN A 221 20.06 -3.73 4.02
C ASN A 221 19.46 -4.06 2.62
N PRO A 222 20.20 -3.90 1.50
CA PRO A 222 19.63 -4.05 0.16
C PRO A 222 19.09 -5.46 -0.12
N SER A 223 19.69 -6.51 0.45
CA SER A 223 19.21 -7.89 0.30
C SER A 223 17.85 -8.10 0.99
N GLU A 224 17.63 -7.50 2.16
CA GLU A 224 16.35 -7.53 2.86
C GLU A 224 15.27 -6.79 2.06
N VAL A 225 15.59 -5.59 1.54
CA VAL A 225 14.66 -4.83 0.70
C VAL A 225 14.27 -5.64 -0.54
N LEU A 226 15.25 -6.28 -1.19
CA LEU A 226 15.00 -7.15 -2.35
C LEU A 226 14.10 -8.34 -2.00
N GLY A 227 14.37 -9.04 -0.90
CA GLY A 227 13.53 -10.15 -0.42
C GLY A 227 12.11 -9.70 -0.10
N PHE A 228 11.95 -8.53 0.56
CA PHE A 228 10.64 -7.97 0.87
C PHE A 228 9.85 -7.61 -0.40
N VAL A 229 10.50 -6.98 -1.38
CA VAL A 229 9.89 -6.64 -2.68
C VAL A 229 9.52 -7.93 -3.45
N ARG A 230 10.42 -8.93 -3.49
CA ARG A 230 10.17 -10.20 -4.21
C ARG A 230 8.99 -10.96 -3.63
N ALA A 231 8.93 -11.12 -2.31
CA ALA A 231 7.81 -11.75 -1.63
C ALA A 231 6.48 -11.02 -1.89
N SER A 232 6.51 -9.68 -1.86
CA SER A 232 5.33 -8.85 -2.15
C SER A 232 4.83 -9.00 -3.58
N LEU A 233 5.75 -9.10 -4.55
CA LEU A 233 5.42 -9.37 -5.96
C LEU A 233 4.83 -10.77 -6.16
N LYS A 234 5.33 -11.81 -5.46
CA LYS A 234 4.72 -13.14 -5.44
C LYS A 234 3.28 -13.07 -4.89
N GLY A 235 3.04 -12.28 -3.83
CA GLY A 235 1.70 -12.06 -3.28
C GLY A 235 0.77 -11.37 -4.27
N LEU A 236 1.25 -10.38 -5.02
CA LEU A 236 0.49 -9.71 -6.08
C LEU A 236 0.19 -10.66 -7.23
N GLN A 237 1.16 -11.45 -7.67
CA GLN A 237 0.97 -12.47 -8.70
C GLN A 237 -0.08 -13.49 -8.28
N PHE A 238 0.01 -14.00 -7.04
CA PHE A 238 -1.00 -14.92 -6.50
C PHE A 238 -2.40 -14.29 -6.52
N TYR A 239 -2.52 -13.04 -6.05
CA TYR A 239 -3.78 -12.29 -6.04
C TYR A 239 -4.43 -12.22 -7.43
N THR A 240 -3.64 -11.91 -8.45
CA THR A 240 -4.16 -11.75 -9.82
C THR A 240 -4.49 -13.08 -10.51
N GLN A 241 -3.83 -14.18 -10.13
CA GLN A 241 -3.96 -15.47 -10.80
C GLN A 241 -4.91 -16.46 -10.09
N ASN A 242 -5.21 -16.24 -8.80
CA ASN A 242 -5.96 -17.17 -7.98
C ASN A 242 -7.25 -16.54 -7.44
N ARG A 243 -8.22 -16.24 -8.34
CA ARG A 243 -9.45 -15.51 -8.03
C ARG A 243 -10.23 -16.10 -6.85
N ALA A 244 -10.52 -17.38 -6.87
CA ALA A 244 -11.36 -18.03 -5.83
C ALA A 244 -10.74 -17.92 -4.44
N GLU A 245 -9.44 -18.21 -4.32
CA GLU A 245 -8.75 -18.15 -3.03
C GLU A 245 -8.53 -16.70 -2.58
N SER A 246 -8.28 -15.78 -3.51
CA SER A 246 -8.17 -14.35 -3.20
C SER A 246 -9.49 -13.78 -2.67
N ILE A 247 -10.64 -14.20 -3.20
CA ILE A 247 -11.97 -13.84 -2.68
C ILE A 247 -12.17 -14.38 -1.26
N ALA A 248 -11.78 -15.62 -0.99
CA ALA A 248 -11.85 -16.20 0.36
C ALA A 248 -10.97 -15.44 1.37
N ILE A 249 -9.77 -15.05 0.95
CA ILE A 249 -8.88 -14.22 1.77
C ILE A 249 -9.48 -12.82 1.98
N ILE A 250 -10.10 -12.19 0.96
CA ILE A 250 -10.82 -10.92 1.09
C ILE A 250 -11.91 -11.03 2.14
N SER A 251 -12.77 -12.07 2.05
CA SER A 251 -13.85 -12.29 3.01
C SER A 251 -13.32 -12.36 4.44
N SER A 252 -12.28 -13.15 4.67
CA SER A 252 -11.69 -13.32 6.00
C SER A 252 -10.99 -12.06 6.49
N TYR A 253 -10.18 -11.42 5.62
CA TYR A 253 -9.34 -10.28 5.98
C TYR A 253 -10.15 -9.00 6.25
N LEU A 254 -11.22 -8.76 5.45
CA LEU A 254 -12.08 -7.59 5.56
C LEU A 254 -13.36 -7.86 6.39
N GLY A 255 -13.54 -9.09 6.90
CA GLY A 255 -14.73 -9.45 7.67
C GLY A 255 -16.02 -9.45 6.85
N ILE A 256 -15.95 -9.70 5.53
CA ILE A 256 -17.09 -9.67 4.63
C ILE A 256 -17.79 -11.05 4.68
N LYS A 257 -19.03 -11.07 5.19
CA LYS A 257 -19.83 -12.30 5.28
C LYS A 257 -20.56 -12.65 3.99
N ASP A 258 -20.87 -11.64 3.15
CA ASP A 258 -21.54 -11.82 1.86
C ASP A 258 -20.52 -12.19 0.76
N PRO A 259 -20.56 -13.43 0.22
CA PRO A 259 -19.64 -13.85 -0.83
C PRO A 259 -19.75 -13.02 -2.11
N SER A 260 -20.95 -12.51 -2.42
CA SER A 260 -21.18 -11.69 -3.61
C SER A 260 -20.46 -10.35 -3.49
N LEU A 261 -20.49 -9.73 -2.30
CA LEU A 261 -19.73 -8.51 -2.02
C LEU A 261 -18.22 -8.76 -2.07
N ALA A 262 -17.73 -9.87 -1.54
CA ALA A 262 -16.31 -10.20 -1.59
C ALA A 262 -15.82 -10.37 -3.03
N ALA A 263 -16.62 -11.02 -3.89
CA ALA A 263 -16.33 -11.14 -5.32
C ALA A 263 -16.34 -9.79 -6.02
N GLU A 264 -17.33 -8.94 -5.75
CA GLU A 264 -17.42 -7.58 -6.29
C GLU A 264 -16.22 -6.72 -5.88
N VAL A 265 -15.76 -6.83 -4.62
CA VAL A 265 -14.55 -6.16 -4.13
C VAL A 265 -13.32 -6.61 -4.90
N TYR A 266 -13.16 -7.92 -5.13
CA TYR A 266 -12.06 -8.48 -5.89
C TYR A 266 -12.06 -7.94 -7.32
N ASP A 267 -13.19 -8.09 -8.03
CA ASP A 267 -13.31 -7.73 -9.44
C ASP A 267 -13.12 -6.22 -9.65
N LEU A 268 -13.69 -5.39 -8.78
CA LEU A 268 -13.51 -3.94 -8.82
C LEU A 268 -12.06 -3.54 -8.56
N HIS A 269 -11.43 -4.10 -7.52
CA HIS A 269 -10.03 -3.78 -7.20
C HIS A 269 -9.09 -4.23 -8.32
N LEU A 270 -9.28 -5.45 -8.85
CA LEU A 270 -8.47 -5.97 -9.94
C LEU A 270 -8.56 -5.09 -11.19
N SER A 271 -9.77 -4.63 -11.56
CA SER A 271 -9.98 -3.74 -12.72
C SER A 271 -9.28 -2.38 -12.59
N ARG A 272 -8.98 -1.96 -11.36
CA ARG A 272 -8.34 -0.68 -11.04
C ARG A 272 -6.87 -0.79 -10.64
N LEU A 273 -6.34 -2.00 -10.52
CA LEU A 273 -4.99 -2.23 -10.01
C LEU A 273 -3.92 -1.45 -10.77
N GLY A 274 -4.18 -1.19 -12.05
CA GLY A 274 -3.22 -0.63 -12.99
C GLY A 274 -2.39 -1.75 -13.64
N GLY A 275 -1.47 -1.37 -14.48
CA GLY A 275 -0.66 -2.34 -15.21
C GLY A 275 0.45 -2.97 -14.39
N SER A 276 1.65 -3.00 -14.94
CA SER A 276 2.86 -3.57 -14.33
C SER A 276 3.27 -2.84 -13.05
N SER A 277 3.86 -3.57 -12.10
CA SER A 277 4.59 -2.98 -10.96
C SER A 277 5.86 -2.24 -11.40
N TYR A 278 6.30 -2.45 -12.64
CA TYR A 278 7.34 -1.65 -13.30
C TYR A 278 6.69 -0.44 -13.95
N LEU A 279 7.06 0.74 -13.48
CA LEU A 279 6.53 2.03 -13.92
C LEU A 279 7.63 2.81 -14.60
N ASP A 280 7.30 3.37 -15.75
CA ASP A 280 8.24 4.16 -16.55
C ASP A 280 8.48 5.56 -15.96
N GLU A 281 9.46 6.26 -16.51
CA GLU A 281 9.82 7.60 -16.06
C GLU A 281 8.67 8.61 -16.25
N ALA A 282 7.87 8.46 -17.30
CA ALA A 282 6.73 9.35 -17.56
C ALA A 282 5.69 9.24 -16.46
N TRP A 283 5.40 8.01 -16.01
CA TRP A 283 4.51 7.78 -14.88
C TRP A 283 5.07 8.38 -13.57
N MET A 284 6.37 8.16 -13.30
CA MET A 284 7.02 8.69 -12.10
C MET A 284 6.99 10.22 -12.07
N ARG A 285 7.28 10.88 -13.20
CA ARG A 285 7.17 12.34 -13.34
C ARG A 285 5.74 12.82 -13.13
N GLY A 286 4.75 12.16 -13.72
CA GLY A 286 3.34 12.51 -13.52
C GLY A 286 2.91 12.47 -12.05
N ALA A 287 3.33 11.45 -11.29
CA ALA A 287 3.05 11.34 -9.86
C ALA A 287 3.75 12.45 -9.03
N ILE A 288 4.99 12.79 -9.38
CA ILE A 288 5.76 13.88 -8.74
C ILE A 288 5.10 15.22 -9.06
N ASP A 289 4.80 15.52 -10.31
CA ASP A 289 4.25 16.82 -10.75
C ASP A 289 2.87 17.07 -10.14
N PHE A 290 2.03 16.06 -10.08
CA PHE A 290 0.76 16.16 -9.36
C PHE A 290 0.98 16.51 -7.89
N THR A 291 1.90 15.81 -7.23
CA THR A 291 2.21 16.04 -5.80
C THR A 291 2.80 17.43 -5.58
N LYS A 292 3.78 17.85 -6.40
CA LYS A 292 4.39 19.20 -6.36
C LYS A 292 3.32 20.29 -6.47
N LYS A 293 2.48 20.21 -7.51
CA LYS A 293 1.39 21.16 -7.75
C LYS A 293 0.45 21.25 -6.57
N SER A 294 0.06 20.10 -6.02
CA SER A 294 -0.88 20.03 -4.89
C SER A 294 -0.30 20.57 -3.58
N LEU A 295 1.01 20.48 -3.40
CA LEU A 295 1.72 20.94 -2.20
C LEU A 295 2.35 22.33 -2.34
N GLY A 296 2.26 22.97 -3.51
CA GLY A 296 2.94 24.24 -3.80
C GLY A 296 4.47 24.14 -3.84
N VAL A 297 5.01 22.96 -4.14
CA VAL A 297 6.47 22.74 -4.25
C VAL A 297 6.93 23.14 -5.65
N THR A 298 7.82 24.13 -5.72
CA THR A 298 8.35 24.64 -7.01
C THR A 298 9.68 24.01 -7.41
N LYS A 299 10.45 23.47 -6.44
CA LYS A 299 11.74 22.85 -6.69
C LYS A 299 11.61 21.69 -7.69
N GLU A 300 12.61 21.53 -8.58
CA GLU A 300 12.74 20.35 -9.43
C GLU A 300 13.05 19.11 -8.59
N ILE A 301 12.37 18.00 -8.87
CA ILE A 301 12.51 16.75 -8.14
C ILE A 301 12.73 15.63 -9.15
N PRO A 302 13.96 15.07 -9.24
CA PRO A 302 14.23 13.94 -10.12
C PRO A 302 13.50 12.68 -9.62
N PRO A 303 13.00 11.81 -10.52
CA PRO A 303 12.35 10.56 -10.14
C PRO A 303 13.14 9.71 -9.16
N SER A 304 14.47 9.67 -9.29
CA SER A 304 15.37 8.93 -8.40
C SER A 304 15.40 9.41 -6.95
N GLN A 305 14.95 10.65 -6.68
CA GLN A 305 14.78 11.12 -5.30
C GLN A 305 13.57 10.48 -4.62
N VAL A 306 12.56 10.06 -5.38
CA VAL A 306 11.27 9.57 -4.86
C VAL A 306 11.14 8.06 -5.02
N PHE A 307 11.68 7.49 -6.10
CA PHE A 307 11.51 6.09 -6.47
C PHE A 307 12.85 5.38 -6.61
N ASP A 308 12.90 4.12 -6.16
CA ASP A 308 13.98 3.19 -6.45
C ASP A 308 13.39 1.84 -6.87
N PHE A 309 13.08 1.71 -8.16
CA PHE A 309 12.52 0.48 -8.73
C PHE A 309 13.58 -0.55 -9.18
N SER A 310 14.86 -0.31 -8.87
CA SER A 310 15.92 -1.29 -9.14
C SER A 310 15.66 -2.64 -8.45
N PHE A 311 15.00 -2.61 -7.29
CA PHE A 311 14.59 -3.83 -6.58
C PHE A 311 13.47 -4.59 -7.32
N VAL A 312 12.54 -3.89 -7.96
CA VAL A 312 11.50 -4.51 -8.80
C VAL A 312 12.15 -5.16 -10.03
N GLU A 313 13.07 -4.45 -10.71
CA GLU A 313 13.79 -4.98 -11.87
C GLU A 313 14.57 -6.24 -11.51
N LYS A 314 15.32 -6.23 -10.41
CA LYS A 314 16.07 -7.40 -9.92
C LYS A 314 15.13 -8.55 -9.54
N ALA A 315 14.01 -8.27 -8.85
CA ALA A 315 13.04 -9.29 -8.46
C ALA A 315 12.35 -9.94 -9.66
N MET A 316 12.18 -9.20 -10.78
CA MET A 316 11.59 -9.69 -12.04
C MET A 316 12.64 -10.29 -13.01
N GLY A 317 13.92 -10.38 -12.63
CA GLY A 317 15.00 -10.88 -13.48
C GLY A 317 15.33 -9.96 -14.66
N ARG A 318 14.98 -8.66 -14.57
CA ARG A 318 15.22 -7.64 -15.61
C ARG A 318 16.45 -6.77 -15.33
N GLY A 319 17.04 -6.89 -14.13
CA GLY A 319 18.24 -6.13 -13.76
C GLY A 319 19.45 -6.59 -14.58
N LYS A 320 20.20 -5.64 -15.16
CA LYS A 320 21.56 -5.93 -15.65
C LYS A 320 22.41 -6.32 -14.43
N ASN A 321 23.11 -7.46 -14.53
CA ASN A 321 24.15 -7.87 -13.57
C ASN A 321 25.21 -6.80 -13.43
#